data_c8f12a0f99a5129132fd849a2b0e89bd
#
_entry.id   c8f12a0f99a5129132fd849a2b0e89bd
#
_cell.length_a   1.000
_cell.length_b   1.000
_cell.length_c   1.000
_cell.angle_alpha   90.00
_cell.angle_beta   90.00
_cell.angle_gamma   90.00
#
_symmetry.space_group_name_H-M   'P 1'
#
loop_
_entity.id
_entity.type
_entity.pdbx_description
1 polymer ?
#
loop_
_entity_poly.entity_id
_entity_poly.type
_entity_poly.pdbx_seq_one_letter_code
_entity_poly.pdbx_strand_id
1 'polypeptide(L)'
;MSGLHRSPRTGFSTEFTEYRQYAQGDDVRFLDWKVMARTDREFIKKFEDETNLRCTFMVDFSRSMEFGGDEAGVKKSDYGRTIAASLAWFLIQQRDAVGLATFDRDVREFIPPRYRQDQLKTILGRLETQPAGQATDLCQALDKLASLVGKRGMIVLVSDFLTPIAELERSLNLFTAAGHDVRAIQVLHPRELDFAFEDAAIFEDMESGQNLILDPGLAREAYLEKIKAHNEALDGVFSAQGISSFRVSTKEPLEMVLLKFLQEQPARAVARQRRSPGRNAA
;
A
#
# COMPACT_ATOMS: atom_id res chain seq x y z
N MET A 1 3.99 24.27 -0.47
CA MET A 1 3.06 23.50 -1.32
C MET A 1 2.33 22.56 -0.39
N SER A 2 1.02 22.75 -0.18
CA SER A 2 0.21 21.93 0.70
C SER A 2 -0.05 20.59 0.02
N GLY A 3 -0.04 19.49 0.80
CA GLY A 3 -0.12 18.13 0.30
C GLY A 3 -1.37 17.84 -0.52
N LEU A 4 -1.23 17.00 -1.52
CA LEU A 4 -2.27 16.59 -2.47
C LEU A 4 -3.39 15.73 -1.86
N HIS A 5 -3.34 15.45 -0.55
CA HIS A 5 -4.32 14.61 0.12
C HIS A 5 -5.33 15.43 0.89
N ARG A 6 -6.53 15.60 0.32
CA ARG A 6 -7.68 16.15 1.04
C ARG A 6 -8.39 15.02 1.80
N SER A 7 -8.32 15.05 3.13
CA SER A 7 -9.15 14.19 3.97
C SER A 7 -10.60 14.68 3.96
N PRO A 8 -11.60 13.80 3.84
CA PRO A 8 -13.01 14.17 3.95
C PRO A 8 -13.49 14.39 5.39
N ARG A 9 -12.58 14.41 6.39
CA ARG A 9 -12.95 14.65 7.79
C ARG A 9 -12.66 16.09 8.16
N THR A 10 -13.69 16.80 8.61
CA THR A 10 -13.58 18.04 9.37
C THR A 10 -12.92 17.74 10.72
N GLY A 11 -11.60 17.91 10.78
CA GLY A 11 -10.83 17.89 12.01
C GLY A 11 -10.38 19.33 12.34
N PHE A 12 -9.94 19.58 13.55
CA PHE A 12 -9.39 20.86 13.94
C PHE A 12 -7.97 20.97 13.38
N SER A 13 -7.82 21.58 12.20
CA SER A 13 -6.51 21.99 11.68
C SER A 13 -6.04 23.24 12.40
N THR A 14 -4.74 23.32 12.62
CA THR A 14 -4.10 24.47 13.23
C THR A 14 -3.64 25.51 12.21
N GLU A 15 -3.65 25.22 10.92
CA GLU A 15 -3.27 26.16 9.88
C GLU A 15 -4.47 26.89 9.27
N PHE A 16 -4.45 28.21 9.41
CA PHE A 16 -5.41 29.13 8.77
C PHE A 16 -5.12 29.20 7.27
N THR A 17 -6.14 28.98 6.44
CA THR A 17 -5.99 29.01 4.98
C THR A 17 -6.55 30.28 4.37
N GLU A 18 -7.81 30.57 4.62
CA GLU A 18 -8.48 31.73 4.04
C GLU A 18 -9.67 32.21 4.89
N TYR A 19 -10.10 33.44 4.63
CA TYR A 19 -11.38 33.94 5.11
C TYR A 19 -12.46 33.68 4.07
N ARG A 20 -13.59 33.14 4.51
CA ARG A 20 -14.82 33.03 3.71
C ARG A 20 -15.90 33.89 4.38
N GLN A 21 -16.72 34.57 3.60
CA GLN A 21 -17.87 35.28 4.15
C GLN A 21 -18.84 34.29 4.80
N TYR A 22 -19.36 34.64 5.97
CA TYR A 22 -20.33 33.80 6.71
C TYR A 22 -21.57 33.60 5.85
N ALA A 23 -22.09 32.34 5.84
CA ALA A 23 -23.37 32.00 5.27
C ALA A 23 -24.26 31.41 6.37
N GLN A 24 -25.56 31.65 6.28
CA GLN A 24 -26.51 31.14 7.27
C GLN A 24 -26.45 29.60 7.35
N GLY A 25 -26.16 29.07 8.56
CA GLY A 25 -25.93 27.65 8.81
C GLY A 25 -24.46 27.28 9.08
N ASP A 26 -23.52 28.20 8.93
CA ASP A 26 -22.14 28.00 9.33
C ASP A 26 -21.96 28.04 10.84
N ASP A 27 -20.97 27.28 11.35
CA ASP A 27 -20.68 27.23 12.78
C ASP A 27 -20.02 28.53 13.26
N VAL A 28 -20.72 29.29 14.07
CA VAL A 28 -20.29 30.56 14.63
C VAL A 28 -19.01 30.52 15.47
N ARG A 29 -18.56 29.32 15.87
CA ARG A 29 -17.30 29.13 16.62
C ARG A 29 -16.07 29.49 15.76
N PHE A 30 -16.21 29.45 14.46
CA PHE A 30 -15.14 29.78 13.50
C PHE A 30 -15.22 31.24 13.01
N LEU A 31 -16.17 32.05 13.52
CA LEU A 31 -16.28 33.46 13.18
C LEU A 31 -15.07 34.21 13.73
N ASP A 32 -14.44 35.01 12.87
CA ASP A 32 -13.36 35.91 13.34
C ASP A 32 -13.91 37.25 13.88
N TRP A 33 -14.18 37.28 15.17
CA TRP A 33 -14.70 38.46 15.87
C TRP A 33 -13.80 39.68 15.74
N LYS A 34 -12.47 39.50 15.53
CA LYS A 34 -11.53 40.60 15.36
C LYS A 34 -11.67 41.24 13.98
N VAL A 35 -11.88 40.43 12.94
CA VAL A 35 -12.11 40.90 11.58
C VAL A 35 -13.48 41.56 11.51
N MET A 36 -14.50 40.96 12.09
CA MET A 36 -15.84 41.52 12.17
C MET A 36 -15.85 42.92 12.84
N ALA A 37 -15.19 43.03 13.98
CA ALA A 37 -15.10 44.34 14.69
C ALA A 37 -14.38 45.45 13.92
N ARG A 38 -13.55 45.12 12.93
CA ARG A 38 -12.79 46.08 12.11
C ARG A 38 -13.46 46.44 10.79
N THR A 39 -14.17 45.47 10.21
CA THR A 39 -14.68 45.58 8.84
C THR A 39 -16.19 45.61 8.75
N ASP A 40 -16.89 45.40 9.87
CA ASP A 40 -18.34 45.24 9.96
C ASP A 40 -18.90 44.16 9.01
N ARG A 41 -18.06 43.14 8.73
CA ARG A 41 -18.39 42.01 7.87
C ARG A 41 -18.06 40.70 8.59
N GLU A 42 -18.95 39.75 8.44
CA GLU A 42 -18.83 38.42 9.06
C GLU A 42 -17.95 37.49 8.19
N PHE A 43 -16.81 37.09 8.73
CA PHE A 43 -15.90 36.15 8.09
C PHE A 43 -15.66 34.96 8.97
N ILE A 44 -15.72 33.77 8.34
CA ILE A 44 -15.32 32.49 8.95
C ILE A 44 -13.88 32.20 8.57
N LYS A 45 -13.12 31.79 9.59
CA LYS A 45 -11.82 31.18 9.39
C LYS A 45 -11.99 29.80 8.81
N LYS A 46 -11.53 29.59 7.60
CA LYS A 46 -11.41 28.29 6.99
C LYS A 46 -10.04 27.74 7.32
N PHE A 47 -10.05 26.59 7.99
CA PHE A 47 -8.83 25.87 8.30
C PHE A 47 -8.74 24.70 7.30
N GLU A 48 -7.59 24.52 6.68
CA GLU A 48 -7.30 23.26 5.98
C GLU A 48 -6.78 22.25 7.01
N ASP A 49 -7.41 21.09 7.05
CA ASP A 49 -6.85 19.97 7.80
C ASP A 49 -5.55 19.56 7.12
N GLU A 50 -4.41 19.89 7.71
CA GLU A 50 -3.18 19.14 7.45
C GLU A 50 -3.38 17.72 8.02
N THR A 51 -4.10 16.89 7.29
CA THR A 51 -4.14 15.49 7.60
C THR A 51 -2.82 14.88 7.15
N ASN A 52 -1.86 14.83 8.06
CA ASN A 52 -0.66 14.03 7.86
C ASN A 52 -1.10 12.58 7.67
N LEU A 53 -1.11 12.13 6.43
CA LEU A 53 -1.39 10.75 6.10
C LEU A 53 -0.41 9.87 6.87
N ARG A 54 -0.93 8.83 7.51
CA ARG A 54 -0.09 7.78 8.11
C ARG A 54 -0.03 6.62 7.14
N CYS A 55 1.15 6.37 6.58
CA CYS A 55 1.37 5.28 5.65
C CYS A 55 2.35 4.27 6.25
N THR A 56 2.00 2.99 6.21
CA THR A 56 2.90 1.89 6.57
C THR A 56 3.12 1.03 5.34
N PHE A 57 4.36 0.97 4.87
CA PHE A 57 4.78 0.01 3.87
C PHE A 57 5.01 -1.34 4.55
N MET A 58 4.45 -2.40 3.99
CA MET A 58 4.65 -3.78 4.39
C MET A 58 5.30 -4.51 3.23
N VAL A 59 6.59 -4.82 3.36
CA VAL A 59 7.42 -5.36 2.28
C VAL A 59 7.77 -6.80 2.58
N ASP A 60 7.44 -7.65 1.64
CA ASP A 60 7.71 -9.08 1.69
C ASP A 60 9.18 -9.37 1.37
N PHE A 61 9.85 -10.07 2.30
CA PHE A 61 11.23 -10.52 2.20
C PHE A 61 11.30 -12.05 2.14
N SER A 62 10.24 -12.69 1.72
CA SER A 62 10.17 -14.13 1.55
C SER A 62 11.13 -14.65 0.49
N ARG A 63 11.36 -15.95 0.53
CA ARG A 63 12.27 -16.60 -0.41
C ARG A 63 11.74 -16.53 -1.85
N SER A 64 10.43 -16.58 -2.05
CA SER A 64 9.83 -16.42 -3.37
C SER A 64 10.14 -15.06 -4.00
N MET A 65 10.27 -14.00 -3.19
CA MET A 65 10.66 -12.67 -3.67
C MET A 65 12.13 -12.57 -4.13
N GLU A 66 12.98 -13.55 -3.84
CA GLU A 66 14.35 -13.62 -4.34
C GLU A 66 14.44 -14.12 -5.80
N PHE A 67 13.31 -14.50 -6.38
CA PHE A 67 13.28 -14.93 -7.79
C PHE A 67 13.67 -13.80 -8.74
N GLY A 68 14.51 -14.12 -9.73
CA GLY A 68 15.09 -13.17 -10.68
C GLY A 68 16.57 -12.90 -10.36
N GLY A 69 17.13 -11.87 -10.96
CA GLY A 69 18.55 -11.50 -10.84
C GLY A 69 19.43 -12.11 -11.93
N ASP A 70 20.69 -11.66 -12.00
CA ASP A 70 21.68 -12.06 -13.00
C ASP A 70 21.13 -12.01 -14.44
N GLU A 71 21.22 -13.09 -15.19
CA GLU A 71 20.72 -13.19 -16.56
C GLU A 71 19.18 -13.06 -16.66
N ALA A 72 18.45 -13.35 -15.58
CA ALA A 72 17.00 -13.22 -15.54
C ALA A 72 16.52 -11.79 -15.35
N GLY A 73 17.39 -10.85 -14.98
CA GLY A 73 17.06 -9.43 -14.77
C GLY A 73 16.98 -9.05 -13.29
N VAL A 74 16.08 -8.13 -12.93
CA VAL A 74 15.95 -7.60 -11.56
C VAL A 74 15.16 -8.58 -10.68
N LYS A 75 15.66 -8.87 -9.47
CA LYS A 75 14.93 -9.65 -8.48
C LYS A 75 13.64 -8.97 -8.06
N LYS A 76 12.59 -9.74 -7.76
CA LYS A 76 11.32 -9.19 -7.25
C LYS A 76 11.53 -8.43 -5.94
N SER A 77 12.39 -8.93 -5.03
CA SER A 77 12.73 -8.27 -3.78
C SER A 77 13.38 -6.89 -3.98
N ASP A 78 14.35 -6.78 -4.91
CA ASP A 78 15.02 -5.51 -5.23
C ASP A 78 14.04 -4.50 -5.84
N TYR A 79 13.19 -4.97 -6.74
CA TYR A 79 12.17 -4.14 -7.37
C TYR A 79 11.12 -3.66 -6.36
N GLY A 80 10.61 -4.56 -5.51
CA GLY A 80 9.64 -4.23 -4.47
C GLY A 80 10.21 -3.26 -3.42
N ARG A 81 11.48 -3.45 -2.99
CA ARG A 81 12.18 -2.51 -2.10
C ARG A 81 12.33 -1.13 -2.74
N THR A 82 12.65 -1.08 -4.02
CA THR A 82 12.81 0.18 -4.75
C THR A 82 11.48 0.93 -4.86
N ILE A 83 10.37 0.22 -5.12
CA ILE A 83 9.02 0.82 -5.09
C ILE A 83 8.74 1.41 -3.70
N ALA A 84 8.91 0.62 -2.64
CA ALA A 84 8.63 1.06 -1.27
C ALA A 84 9.50 2.25 -0.88
N ALA A 85 10.80 2.24 -1.19
CA ALA A 85 11.73 3.35 -0.92
C ALA A 85 11.32 4.63 -1.65
N SER A 86 10.96 4.53 -2.93
CA SER A 86 10.58 5.67 -3.77
C SER A 86 9.27 6.30 -3.30
N LEU A 87 8.28 5.48 -2.99
CA LEU A 87 7.00 5.96 -2.45
C LEU A 87 7.15 6.54 -1.03
N ALA A 88 7.99 5.93 -0.18
CA ALA A 88 8.31 6.45 1.15
C ALA A 88 8.97 7.83 1.07
N TRP A 89 9.95 7.98 0.17
CA TRP A 89 10.58 9.28 -0.08
C TRP A 89 9.56 10.32 -0.52
N PHE A 90 8.70 9.98 -1.48
CA PHE A 90 7.67 10.88 -2.00
C PHE A 90 6.70 11.34 -0.90
N LEU A 91 6.17 10.43 -0.07
CA LEU A 91 5.25 10.75 1.01
C LEU A 91 5.91 11.61 2.10
N ILE A 92 7.17 11.32 2.46
CA ILE A 92 7.93 12.13 3.43
C ILE A 92 8.15 13.56 2.92
N GLN A 93 8.38 13.76 1.61
CA GLN A 93 8.46 15.09 1.01
C GLN A 93 7.12 15.86 1.12
N GLN A 94 6.00 15.14 1.18
CA GLN A 94 4.68 15.72 1.42
C GLN A 94 4.35 15.94 2.91
N ARG A 95 5.33 15.71 3.80
CA ARG A 95 5.19 15.77 5.25
C ARG A 95 4.27 14.70 5.84
N ASP A 96 4.02 13.61 5.12
CA ASP A 96 3.27 12.47 5.63
C ASP A 96 4.10 11.63 6.62
N ALA A 97 3.42 10.98 7.55
CA ALA A 97 4.05 10.08 8.51
C ALA A 97 4.22 8.70 7.87
N VAL A 98 5.46 8.28 7.64
CA VAL A 98 5.77 7.00 6.98
C VAL A 98 6.39 6.02 7.96
N GLY A 99 5.97 4.76 7.87
CA GLY A 99 6.50 3.61 8.58
C GLY A 99 6.84 2.47 7.62
N LEU A 100 7.53 1.47 8.15
CA LEU A 100 7.93 0.27 7.42
C LEU A 100 7.69 -0.96 8.29
N ALA A 101 7.19 -2.01 7.68
CA ALA A 101 7.28 -3.37 8.21
C ALA A 101 7.95 -4.25 7.16
N THR A 102 8.90 -5.07 7.55
CA THR A 102 9.44 -6.13 6.71
C THR A 102 9.09 -7.47 7.32
N PHE A 103 8.78 -8.42 6.50
CA PHE A 103 8.34 -9.75 6.94
C PHE A 103 8.78 -10.83 5.95
N ASP A 104 8.85 -12.04 6.46
CA ASP A 104 8.90 -13.29 5.70
C ASP A 104 7.91 -14.27 6.34
N ARG A 105 8.38 -15.30 7.05
CA ARG A 105 7.53 -16.16 7.87
C ARG A 105 6.95 -15.43 9.08
N ASP A 106 7.66 -14.41 9.57
CA ASP A 106 7.24 -13.60 10.71
C ASP A 106 7.61 -12.13 10.45
N VAL A 107 7.10 -11.23 11.28
CA VAL A 107 7.49 -9.82 11.27
C VAL A 107 8.95 -9.70 11.70
N ARG A 108 9.80 -9.21 10.80
CA ARG A 108 11.22 -8.99 11.06
C ARG A 108 11.48 -7.65 11.70
N GLU A 109 10.94 -6.61 11.09
CA GLU A 109 11.14 -5.23 11.52
C GLU A 109 9.79 -4.51 11.49
N PHE A 110 9.57 -3.64 12.46
CA PHE A 110 8.44 -2.72 12.48
C PHE A 110 8.89 -1.34 12.90
N ILE A 111 8.84 -0.41 11.97
CA ILE A 111 9.10 1.02 12.18
C ILE A 111 7.75 1.73 12.14
N PRO A 112 7.22 2.21 13.26
CA PRO A 112 5.92 2.87 13.28
C PRO A 112 5.93 4.17 12.44
N PRO A 113 4.81 4.50 11.77
CA PRO A 113 4.74 5.69 10.93
C PRO A 113 4.90 6.97 11.76
N ARG A 114 5.93 7.75 11.42
CA ARG A 114 6.27 9.04 12.04
C ARG A 114 6.74 10.02 10.98
N TYR A 115 6.50 11.30 11.22
CA TYR A 115 7.12 12.39 10.47
C TYR A 115 8.37 12.89 11.24
N ARG A 116 9.57 12.49 10.78
CA ARG A 116 10.85 12.89 11.36
C ARG A 116 11.89 13.00 10.25
N GLN A 117 12.89 13.86 10.44
CA GLN A 117 13.94 14.08 9.43
C GLN A 117 14.80 12.83 9.16
N ASP A 118 15.00 11.99 10.17
CA ASP A 118 15.80 10.75 10.09
C ASP A 118 14.98 9.52 9.67
N GLN A 119 13.66 9.66 9.55
CA GLN A 119 12.76 8.54 9.27
C GLN A 119 13.09 7.86 7.94
N LEU A 120 13.32 8.65 6.89
CA LEU A 120 13.69 8.10 5.58
C LEU A 120 15.00 7.30 5.65
N LYS A 121 16.03 7.85 6.28
CA LYS A 121 17.31 7.16 6.44
C LYS A 121 17.15 5.83 7.17
N THR A 122 16.32 5.81 8.22
CA THR A 122 16.01 4.60 8.96
C THR A 122 15.30 3.56 8.09
N ILE A 123 14.31 3.98 7.31
CA ILE A 123 13.57 3.11 6.38
C ILE A 123 14.51 2.54 5.31
N LEU A 124 15.31 3.38 4.66
CA LEU A 124 16.24 2.95 3.62
C LEU A 124 17.26 1.94 4.16
N GLY A 125 17.86 2.22 5.33
CA GLY A 125 18.82 1.31 5.94
C GLY A 125 18.22 -0.07 6.30
N ARG A 126 16.90 -0.16 6.55
CA ARG A 126 16.22 -1.45 6.75
C ARG A 126 15.85 -2.15 5.45
N LEU A 127 15.48 -1.39 4.43
CA LEU A 127 15.22 -1.95 3.09
C LEU A 127 16.50 -2.47 2.42
N GLU A 128 17.68 -1.96 2.76
CA GLU A 128 18.97 -2.45 2.28
C GLU A 128 19.38 -3.79 2.91
N THR A 129 18.77 -4.16 4.05
CA THR A 129 19.07 -5.43 4.72
C THR A 129 18.65 -6.58 3.80
N GLN A 130 19.58 -7.53 3.58
CA GLN A 130 19.29 -8.67 2.71
C GLN A 130 18.23 -9.57 3.31
N PRO A 131 17.29 -10.09 2.49
CA PRO A 131 16.33 -11.11 2.94
C PRO A 131 17.07 -12.35 3.46
N ALA A 132 16.62 -12.93 4.55
CA ALA A 132 17.25 -14.15 5.07
C ALA A 132 16.73 -15.42 4.37
N GLY A 133 15.78 -15.28 3.43
CA GLY A 133 15.34 -16.37 2.56
C GLY A 133 14.69 -17.55 3.30
N GLN A 134 13.90 -17.29 4.34
CA GLN A 134 13.11 -18.35 5.01
C GLN A 134 11.77 -18.56 4.29
N ALA A 135 11.20 -19.77 4.47
CA ALA A 135 9.87 -20.10 3.97
C ALA A 135 8.84 -19.07 4.45
N THR A 136 7.86 -18.77 3.59
CA THR A 136 6.88 -17.69 3.86
C THR A 136 5.66 -18.25 4.57
N ASP A 137 5.18 -17.51 5.57
CA ASP A 137 3.79 -17.53 6.02
C ASP A 137 3.27 -16.10 6.02
N LEU A 138 2.91 -15.61 4.83
CA LEU A 138 2.41 -14.27 4.62
C LEU A 138 1.23 -13.95 5.55
N CYS A 139 0.32 -14.91 5.72
CA CYS A 139 -0.89 -14.71 6.50
C CYS A 139 -0.58 -14.55 7.99
N GLN A 140 0.32 -15.36 8.54
CA GLN A 140 0.78 -15.23 9.92
C GLN A 140 1.45 -13.86 10.17
N ALA A 141 2.32 -13.44 9.26
CA ALA A 141 2.97 -12.13 9.34
C ALA A 141 1.96 -10.99 9.30
N LEU A 142 0.97 -11.06 8.39
CA LEU A 142 -0.10 -10.06 8.29
C LEU A 142 -0.96 -10.00 9.56
N ASP A 143 -1.37 -11.14 10.12
CA ASP A 143 -2.16 -11.21 11.36
C ASP A 143 -1.42 -10.52 12.52
N LYS A 144 -0.11 -10.75 12.62
CA LYS A 144 0.74 -10.10 13.63
C LYS A 144 0.88 -8.60 13.38
N LEU A 145 1.10 -8.18 12.12
CA LEU A 145 1.19 -6.77 11.74
C LEU A 145 -0.12 -6.03 12.01
N ALA A 146 -1.29 -6.67 11.81
CA ALA A 146 -2.57 -6.07 12.12
C ALA A 146 -2.68 -5.67 13.60
N SER A 147 -2.05 -6.42 14.50
CA SER A 147 -2.00 -6.08 15.93
C SER A 147 -1.04 -4.93 16.27
N LEU A 148 0.01 -4.73 15.47
CA LEU A 148 1.03 -3.69 15.66
C LEU A 148 0.60 -2.33 15.09
N VAL A 149 -0.21 -2.32 14.02
CA VAL A 149 -0.66 -1.11 13.36
C VAL A 149 -1.89 -0.55 14.07
N GLY A 150 -1.66 0.39 14.99
CA GLY A 150 -2.73 0.85 15.89
C GLY A 150 -3.69 1.89 15.32
N LYS A 151 -3.20 2.95 14.68
CA LYS A 151 -4.05 4.06 14.19
C LYS A 151 -4.38 3.89 12.73
N ARG A 152 -5.62 4.24 12.34
CA ARG A 152 -6.06 4.25 10.94
C ARG A 152 -5.09 5.02 10.05
N GLY A 153 -4.81 4.47 8.88
CA GLY A 153 -3.91 5.04 7.90
C GLY A 153 -3.93 4.24 6.60
N MET A 154 -3.05 4.57 5.69
CA MET A 154 -2.81 3.81 4.49
C MET A 154 -1.82 2.68 4.77
N ILE A 155 -2.08 1.51 4.24
CA ILE A 155 -1.19 0.36 4.25
C ILE A 155 -0.87 0.02 2.80
N VAL A 156 0.40 -0.09 2.49
CA VAL A 156 0.88 -0.49 1.17
C VAL A 156 1.59 -1.83 1.32
N LEU A 157 0.95 -2.89 0.83
CA LEU A 157 1.50 -4.24 0.80
C LEU A 157 2.28 -4.43 -0.50
N VAL A 158 3.52 -4.91 -0.41
CA VAL A 158 4.39 -5.22 -1.55
C VAL A 158 4.82 -6.68 -1.42
N SER A 159 4.28 -7.55 -2.27
CA SER A 159 4.51 -9.01 -2.27
C SER A 159 4.15 -9.59 -3.64
N ASP A 160 4.51 -10.83 -3.90
CA ASP A 160 3.99 -11.59 -5.04
C ASP A 160 2.60 -12.22 -4.76
N PHE A 161 2.21 -12.29 -3.47
CA PHE A 161 0.93 -12.87 -2.99
C PHE A 161 0.71 -14.33 -3.42
N LEU A 162 1.78 -15.09 -3.62
CA LEU A 162 1.70 -16.53 -3.97
C LEU A 162 1.38 -17.35 -2.70
N THR A 163 0.19 -17.20 -2.17
CA THR A 163 -0.29 -17.82 -0.92
C THR A 163 -1.74 -18.29 -1.08
N PRO A 164 -2.25 -19.21 -0.22
CA PRO A 164 -3.65 -19.62 -0.28
C PRO A 164 -4.63 -18.47 -0.13
N ILE A 165 -5.53 -18.31 -1.10
CA ILE A 165 -6.43 -17.15 -1.21
C ILE A 165 -7.34 -16.98 0.00
N ALA A 166 -7.91 -18.07 0.53
CA ALA A 166 -8.84 -18.01 1.66
C ALA A 166 -8.18 -17.51 2.95
N GLU A 167 -6.92 -17.86 3.18
CA GLU A 167 -6.15 -17.39 4.34
C GLU A 167 -5.78 -15.92 4.18
N LEU A 168 -5.36 -15.53 2.98
CA LEU A 168 -5.05 -14.14 2.65
C LEU A 168 -6.28 -13.23 2.81
N GLU A 169 -7.44 -13.65 2.33
CA GLU A 169 -8.70 -12.91 2.48
C GLU A 169 -9.00 -12.61 3.95
N ARG A 170 -8.84 -13.60 4.83
CA ARG A 170 -9.04 -13.43 6.27
C ARG A 170 -8.08 -12.40 6.87
N SER A 171 -6.78 -12.52 6.56
CA SER A 171 -5.76 -11.62 7.10
C SER A 171 -5.91 -10.19 6.59
N LEU A 172 -6.25 -9.99 5.32
CA LEU A 172 -6.53 -8.66 4.76
C LEU A 172 -7.76 -8.01 5.38
N ASN A 173 -8.78 -8.80 5.72
CA ASN A 173 -9.99 -8.30 6.39
C ASN A 173 -9.69 -7.67 7.76
N LEU A 174 -8.64 -8.08 8.46
CA LEU A 174 -8.25 -7.45 9.72
C LEU A 174 -7.92 -5.97 9.55
N PHE A 175 -7.23 -5.62 8.47
CA PHE A 175 -6.86 -4.23 8.16
C PHE A 175 -8.03 -3.42 7.65
N THR A 176 -8.82 -3.97 6.72
CA THR A 176 -9.96 -3.26 6.13
C THR A 176 -11.08 -3.05 7.14
N ALA A 177 -11.37 -4.03 8.02
CA ALA A 177 -12.31 -3.91 9.12
C ALA A 177 -11.86 -2.88 10.18
N ALA A 178 -10.54 -2.77 10.44
CA ALA A 178 -9.98 -1.71 11.29
C ALA A 178 -10.06 -0.31 10.63
N GLY A 179 -10.48 -0.24 9.37
CA GLY A 179 -10.69 1.00 8.61
C GLY A 179 -9.42 1.56 7.97
N HIS A 180 -8.39 0.75 7.79
CA HIS A 180 -7.23 1.14 6.99
C HIS A 180 -7.58 1.22 5.50
N ASP A 181 -6.92 2.13 4.77
CA ASP A 181 -6.90 2.16 3.30
C ASP A 181 -5.78 1.24 2.83
N VAL A 182 -6.15 0.02 2.40
CA VAL A 182 -5.18 -1.00 2.00
C VAL A 182 -4.95 -0.92 0.50
N ARG A 183 -3.68 -0.94 0.11
CA ARG A 183 -3.23 -1.00 -1.28
C ARG A 183 -2.26 -2.15 -1.44
N ALA A 184 -2.47 -2.94 -2.48
CA ALA A 184 -1.64 -4.10 -2.78
C ALA A 184 -0.83 -3.85 -4.06
N ILE A 185 0.48 -4.04 -4.00
CA ILE A 185 1.38 -4.03 -5.15
C ILE A 185 1.88 -5.46 -5.32
N GLN A 186 1.32 -6.17 -6.30
CA GLN A 186 1.77 -7.51 -6.67
C GLN A 186 2.96 -7.40 -7.60
N VAL A 187 4.12 -7.90 -7.16
CA VAL A 187 5.37 -7.89 -7.93
C VAL A 187 5.60 -9.28 -8.53
N LEU A 188 5.59 -9.37 -9.85
CA LEU A 188 5.83 -10.60 -10.58
C LEU A 188 7.03 -10.48 -11.52
N HIS A 189 7.75 -11.57 -11.68
CA HIS A 189 8.82 -11.65 -12.66
C HIS A 189 8.24 -12.04 -14.05
N PRO A 190 8.77 -11.55 -15.18
CA PRO A 190 8.27 -11.92 -16.50
C PRO A 190 8.20 -13.42 -16.74
N ARG A 191 9.21 -14.17 -16.29
CA ARG A 191 9.22 -15.64 -16.41
C ARG A 191 8.11 -16.34 -15.62
N GLU A 192 7.55 -15.71 -14.59
CA GLU A 192 6.36 -16.21 -13.89
C GLU A 192 5.08 -15.92 -14.66
N LEU A 193 5.08 -14.87 -15.50
CA LEU A 193 3.93 -14.48 -16.31
C LEU A 193 3.84 -15.26 -17.63
N ASP A 194 4.96 -15.53 -18.26
CA ASP A 194 5.02 -16.17 -19.61
C ASP A 194 5.55 -17.60 -19.60
N PHE A 195 6.14 -18.04 -18.47
CA PHE A 195 6.79 -19.34 -18.33
C PHE A 195 7.75 -19.65 -19.48
N ALA A 196 8.53 -18.64 -19.91
CA ALA A 196 9.46 -18.75 -21.02
C ALA A 196 10.79 -19.37 -20.56
N PHE A 197 10.80 -20.70 -20.42
CA PHE A 197 11.99 -21.52 -20.22
C PHE A 197 12.19 -22.37 -21.46
N GLU A 198 13.41 -22.33 -22.04
CA GLU A 198 13.70 -22.99 -23.32
C GLU A 198 14.15 -24.45 -23.15
N ASP A 199 14.88 -24.72 -22.07
CA ASP A 199 15.46 -26.04 -21.82
C ASP A 199 14.81 -26.75 -20.62
N ALA A 200 14.91 -28.11 -20.63
CA ALA A 200 14.56 -28.91 -19.47
C ALA A 200 15.38 -28.47 -18.27
N ALA A 201 14.70 -28.03 -17.22
CA ALA A 201 15.32 -27.46 -16.03
C ALA A 201 14.84 -28.18 -14.76
N ILE A 202 15.68 -28.14 -13.74
CA ILE A 202 15.28 -28.51 -12.39
C ILE A 202 14.65 -27.28 -11.77
N PHE A 203 13.33 -27.35 -11.52
CA PHE A 203 12.63 -26.32 -10.78
C PHE A 203 12.72 -26.63 -9.30
N GLU A 204 13.36 -25.76 -8.55
CA GLU A 204 13.38 -25.82 -7.09
C GLU A 204 12.21 -24.97 -6.55
N ASP A 205 11.32 -25.58 -5.79
CA ASP A 205 10.36 -24.83 -5.00
C ASP A 205 11.12 -24.04 -3.94
N MET A 206 11.11 -22.73 -4.09
CA MET A 206 11.87 -21.83 -3.24
C MET A 206 11.43 -21.84 -1.77
N GLU A 207 10.23 -22.35 -1.48
CA GLU A 207 9.71 -22.43 -0.11
C GLU A 207 10.03 -23.77 0.57
N SER A 208 9.75 -24.87 -0.11
CA SER A 208 9.97 -26.21 0.45
C SER A 208 11.36 -26.79 0.16
N GLY A 209 12.09 -26.23 -0.83
CA GLY A 209 13.36 -26.76 -1.33
C GLY A 209 13.21 -28.07 -2.13
N GLN A 210 11.98 -28.44 -2.49
CA GLN A 210 11.74 -29.64 -3.31
C GLN A 210 12.11 -29.37 -4.76
N ASN A 211 12.83 -30.30 -5.34
CA ASN A 211 13.21 -30.26 -6.75
C ASN A 211 12.20 -31.01 -7.62
N LEU A 212 11.73 -30.34 -8.64
CA LEU A 212 10.83 -30.93 -9.63
C LEU A 212 11.50 -30.87 -11.02
N ILE A 213 11.76 -32.03 -11.59
CA ILE A 213 12.27 -32.12 -12.96
C ILE A 213 11.05 -32.04 -13.89
N LEU A 214 10.95 -30.96 -14.64
CA LEU A 214 9.85 -30.73 -15.58
C LEU A 214 10.39 -30.43 -16.97
N ASP A 215 9.66 -30.92 -17.97
CA ASP A 215 9.74 -30.40 -19.31
C ASP A 215 8.89 -29.11 -19.36
N PRO A 216 9.52 -27.93 -19.55
CA PRO A 216 8.80 -26.67 -19.54
C PRO A 216 7.71 -26.61 -20.61
N GLY A 217 7.94 -27.22 -21.79
CA GLY A 217 6.96 -27.24 -22.88
C GLY A 217 5.67 -27.95 -22.50
N LEU A 218 5.77 -29.06 -21.74
CA LEU A 218 4.60 -29.82 -21.29
C LEU A 218 3.91 -29.16 -20.08
N ALA A 219 4.67 -28.50 -19.23
CA ALA A 219 4.14 -27.89 -18.00
C ALA A 219 3.53 -26.50 -18.21
N ARG A 220 3.93 -25.80 -19.28
CA ARG A 220 3.62 -24.38 -19.51
C ARG A 220 2.13 -24.07 -19.50
N GLU A 221 1.33 -24.84 -20.24
CA GLU A 221 -0.10 -24.55 -20.38
C GLU A 221 -0.81 -24.71 -19.02
N ALA A 222 -0.54 -25.80 -18.29
CA ALA A 222 -1.11 -26.04 -16.97
C ALA A 222 -0.65 -25.00 -15.93
N TYR A 223 0.61 -24.53 -16.02
CA TYR A 223 1.11 -23.46 -15.16
C TYR A 223 0.41 -22.14 -15.44
N LEU A 224 0.31 -21.74 -16.72
CA LEU A 224 -0.34 -20.47 -17.10
C LEU A 224 -1.82 -20.45 -16.72
N GLU A 225 -2.52 -21.58 -16.82
CA GLU A 225 -3.90 -21.71 -16.34
C GLU A 225 -3.98 -21.50 -14.82
N LYS A 226 -3.10 -22.13 -14.05
CA LYS A 226 -3.08 -22.00 -12.59
C LYS A 226 -2.75 -20.59 -12.11
N ILE A 227 -1.71 -19.96 -12.68
CA ILE A 227 -1.33 -18.59 -12.28
C ILE A 227 -2.41 -17.58 -12.67
N LYS A 228 -3.08 -17.78 -13.81
CA LYS A 228 -4.20 -16.97 -14.23
C LYS A 228 -5.37 -17.11 -13.26
N ALA A 229 -5.78 -18.34 -12.92
CA ALA A 229 -6.84 -18.60 -11.96
C ALA A 229 -6.54 -18.01 -10.58
N HIS A 230 -5.28 -18.14 -10.11
CA HIS A 230 -4.83 -17.53 -8.86
C HIS A 230 -4.95 -16.00 -8.89
N ASN A 231 -4.49 -15.38 -9.96
CA ASN A 231 -4.54 -13.93 -10.13
C ASN A 231 -5.99 -13.39 -10.20
N GLU A 232 -6.89 -14.11 -10.88
CA GLU A 232 -8.31 -13.77 -10.94
C GLU A 232 -8.98 -13.89 -9.56
N ALA A 233 -8.67 -14.93 -8.80
CA ALA A 233 -9.16 -15.10 -7.44
C ALA A 233 -8.64 -14.00 -6.50
N LEU A 234 -7.35 -13.63 -6.63
CA LEU A 234 -6.73 -12.54 -5.88
C LEU A 234 -7.40 -11.19 -6.18
N ASP A 235 -7.63 -10.89 -7.46
CA ASP A 235 -8.34 -9.68 -7.90
C ASP A 235 -9.78 -9.63 -7.34
N GLY A 236 -10.43 -10.79 -7.25
CA GLY A 236 -11.74 -10.95 -6.60
C GLY A 236 -11.71 -10.56 -5.13
N VAL A 237 -10.76 -11.06 -4.36
CA VAL A 237 -10.58 -10.73 -2.93
C VAL A 237 -10.31 -9.23 -2.75
N PHE A 238 -9.39 -8.67 -3.53
CA PHE A 238 -9.08 -7.24 -3.44
C PHE A 238 -10.30 -6.38 -3.74
N SER A 239 -11.04 -6.71 -4.79
CA SER A 239 -12.25 -5.99 -5.17
C SER A 239 -13.35 -6.08 -4.10
N ALA A 240 -13.60 -7.26 -3.55
CA ALA A 240 -14.62 -7.50 -2.52
C ALA A 240 -14.33 -6.69 -1.24
N GLN A 241 -13.05 -6.57 -0.87
CA GLN A 241 -12.62 -5.82 0.32
C GLN A 241 -12.35 -4.33 0.05
N GLY A 242 -12.50 -3.87 -1.19
CA GLY A 242 -12.23 -2.49 -1.57
C GLY A 242 -10.76 -2.10 -1.53
N ILE A 243 -9.86 -3.06 -1.70
CA ILE A 243 -8.41 -2.88 -1.78
C ILE A 243 -8.04 -2.43 -3.20
N SER A 244 -7.24 -1.36 -3.33
CA SER A 244 -6.61 -1.01 -4.61
C SER A 244 -5.46 -1.96 -4.88
N SER A 245 -5.44 -2.57 -6.04
CA SER A 245 -4.35 -3.47 -6.41
C SER A 245 -3.68 -3.07 -7.70
N PHE A 246 -2.36 -3.23 -7.73
CA PHE A 246 -1.51 -2.97 -8.89
C PHE A 246 -0.66 -4.21 -9.14
N ARG A 247 -0.82 -4.84 -10.28
CA ARG A 247 0.08 -5.91 -10.73
C ARG A 247 1.16 -5.29 -11.57
N VAL A 248 2.42 -5.52 -11.18
CA VAL A 248 3.59 -4.95 -11.82
C VAL A 248 4.59 -6.04 -12.16
N SER A 249 5.21 -5.91 -13.33
CA SER A 249 6.31 -6.77 -13.73
C SER A 249 7.65 -6.10 -13.42
N THR A 250 8.66 -6.88 -13.02
CA THR A 250 10.02 -6.35 -12.78
C THR A 250 10.67 -5.75 -14.03
N LYS A 251 10.09 -5.94 -15.23
CA LYS A 251 10.49 -5.28 -16.48
C LYS A 251 9.85 -3.89 -16.67
N GLU A 252 8.78 -3.56 -15.94
CA GLU A 252 8.14 -2.26 -16.10
C GLU A 252 9.05 -1.15 -15.55
N PRO A 253 9.15 0.01 -16.24
CA PRO A 253 9.84 1.17 -15.71
C PRO A 253 9.20 1.61 -14.37
N LEU A 254 10.04 1.85 -13.37
CA LEU A 254 9.58 2.23 -12.02
C LEU A 254 8.68 3.46 -12.04
N GLU A 255 8.99 4.44 -12.90
CA GLU A 255 8.25 5.69 -13.04
C GLU A 255 6.78 5.44 -13.41
N MET A 256 6.51 4.43 -14.24
CA MET A 256 5.14 4.06 -14.62
C MET A 256 4.35 3.48 -13.45
N VAL A 257 5.01 2.67 -12.63
CA VAL A 257 4.39 2.10 -11.41
C VAL A 257 4.06 3.19 -10.41
N LEU A 258 4.99 4.11 -10.17
CA LEU A 258 4.79 5.25 -9.29
C LEU A 258 3.66 6.15 -9.80
N LEU A 259 3.61 6.41 -11.09
CA LEU A 259 2.55 7.22 -11.71
C LEU A 259 1.17 6.56 -11.55
N LYS A 260 1.04 5.25 -11.83
CA LYS A 260 -0.19 4.48 -11.62
C LYS A 260 -0.67 4.59 -10.16
N PHE A 261 0.25 4.39 -9.20
CA PHE A 261 -0.06 4.48 -7.77
C PHE A 261 -0.57 5.88 -7.37
N LEU A 262 0.03 6.93 -7.90
CA LEU A 262 -0.34 8.32 -7.59
C LEU A 262 -1.67 8.74 -8.24
N GLN A 263 -1.96 8.26 -9.44
CA GLN A 263 -3.20 8.61 -10.17
C GLN A 263 -4.46 8.02 -9.55
N GLU A 264 -4.39 6.86 -8.89
CA GLU A 264 -5.56 6.24 -8.25
C GLU A 264 -6.00 6.89 -6.93
N GLN A 265 -5.27 7.88 -6.45
CA GLN A 265 -5.59 8.54 -5.18
C GLN A 265 -6.86 9.39 -5.16
N PRO A 266 -7.28 10.13 -6.22
CA PRO A 266 -8.43 11.04 -6.15
C PRO A 266 -9.80 10.39 -6.29
N ALA A 267 -9.92 9.27 -7.02
CA ALA A 267 -11.23 8.73 -7.41
C ALA A 267 -12.02 8.08 -6.26
N ARG A 268 -11.36 7.55 -5.24
CA ARG A 268 -12.01 6.82 -4.13
C ARG A 268 -12.55 7.70 -3.01
N ALA A 269 -12.01 8.88 -2.81
CA ALA A 269 -12.56 9.84 -1.83
C ALA A 269 -13.99 10.24 -2.18
N VAL A 270 -14.31 10.37 -3.48
CA VAL A 270 -15.63 10.76 -3.98
C VAL A 270 -16.65 9.60 -3.92
N ALA A 271 -16.22 8.37 -4.14
CA ALA A 271 -17.12 7.20 -4.12
C ALA A 271 -17.57 6.80 -2.70
N ARG A 272 -16.72 6.99 -1.68
CA ARG A 272 -17.10 6.73 -0.28
C ARG A 272 -18.11 7.74 0.29
N GLN A 273 -18.12 8.99 -0.19
CA GLN A 273 -19.14 9.97 0.22
C GLN A 273 -20.55 9.61 -0.25
N ARG A 274 -20.70 8.84 -1.35
CA ARG A 274 -22.02 8.44 -1.89
C ARG A 274 -22.63 7.22 -1.18
N ARG A 275 -21.91 6.52 -0.31
CA ARG A 275 -22.37 5.30 0.38
C ARG A 275 -22.73 5.48 1.86
N SER A 276 -22.80 6.68 2.37
CA SER A 276 -23.39 6.91 3.69
C SER A 276 -24.90 6.77 3.57
N PRO A 277 -25.54 5.74 4.16
CA PRO A 277 -27.00 5.65 4.16
C PRO A 277 -27.53 6.81 5.00
N GLY A 278 -28.41 7.61 4.41
CA GLY A 278 -29.16 8.61 5.14
C GLY A 278 -29.88 7.97 6.31
N ARG A 279 -29.54 8.39 7.53
CA ARG A 279 -30.37 8.16 8.69
C ARG A 279 -31.62 9.03 8.47
N ASN A 280 -32.66 8.42 7.94
CA ASN A 280 -34.01 8.96 8.06
C ASN A 280 -34.36 8.93 9.55
N ALA A 281 -34.52 10.12 10.13
CA ALA A 281 -35.22 10.31 11.38
C ALA A 281 -36.70 10.12 11.11
N ALA A 282 -37.33 9.23 11.87
CA ALA A 282 -38.74 9.31 12.21
C ALA A 282 -38.85 9.94 13.59
#